data_4916ee03574899b2cbf1f49599c7ef5e
#
_entry.id   4916ee03574899b2cbf1f49599c7ef5e
#
_cell.length_a   1.000
_cell.length_b   1.000
_cell.length_c   1.000
_cell.angle_alpha   90.00
_cell.angle_beta   90.00
_cell.angle_gamma   90.00
#
_symmetry.space_group_name_H-M   'P 1'
#
loop_
_entity.id
_entity.type
_entity.pdbx_description
1 polymer ?
#
loop_
_entity_poly.entity_id
_entity_poly.type
_entity_poly.pdbx_seq_one_letter_code
_entity_poly.pdbx_strand_id
1 'polypeptide(L)' 'MSSERDICLRKADEAKQRAAQATEPSIKRAYEKVAEHWMLLARLESLVAADSEDA' A
#
# COMPACT_ATOMS: atom_id res chain seq x y z
N MET A 1 -17.39 -1.76 7.48
CA MET A 1 -16.77 -2.52 6.40
C MET A 1 -15.49 -1.86 5.93
N SER A 2 -14.47 -2.66 5.70
CA SER A 2 -13.20 -2.13 5.20
C SER A 2 -13.31 -1.87 3.71
N SER A 3 -12.90 -0.68 3.28
CA SER A 3 -12.82 -0.39 1.86
C SER A 3 -11.54 -1.00 1.28
N GLU A 4 -11.50 -1.12 -0.04
CA GLU A 4 -10.29 -1.62 -0.71
C GLU A 4 -9.10 -0.71 -0.42
N ARG A 5 -9.36 0.58 -0.30
CA ARG A 5 -8.31 1.54 0.05
C ARG A 5 -7.74 1.23 1.44
N ASP A 6 -8.60 0.93 2.41
CA ASP A 6 -8.15 0.59 3.75
C ASP A 6 -7.31 -0.67 3.76
N ILE A 7 -7.71 -1.66 2.96
CA ILE A 7 -6.94 -2.88 2.84
C ILE A 7 -5.56 -2.59 2.25
N CYS A 8 -5.50 -1.76 1.20
CA CYS A 8 -4.24 -1.39 0.59
C CYS A 8 -3.32 -0.68 1.58
N LEU A 9 -3.87 0.25 2.36
CA LEU A 9 -3.08 0.99 3.35
C LEU A 9 -2.56 0.06 4.44
N ARG A 10 -3.37 -0.90 4.86
CA ARG A 10 -2.96 -1.87 5.86
C ARG A 10 -1.83 -2.75 5.33
N LYS A 11 -1.96 -3.21 4.09
CA LYS A 11 -0.92 -4.03 3.47
C LYS A 11 0.38 -3.25 3.30
N ALA A 12 0.28 -1.96 2.95
CA ALA A 12 1.46 -1.12 2.86
C ALA A 12 2.16 -0.99 4.20
N ASP A 13 1.39 -0.82 5.27
CA ASP A 13 1.95 -0.72 6.61
C ASP A 13 2.63 -2.01 7.03
N GLU A 14 2.01 -3.15 6.76
CA GLU A 14 2.62 -4.44 7.05
C GLU A 14 3.95 -4.61 6.31
N ALA A 15 3.98 -4.23 5.03
CA ALA A 15 5.20 -4.32 4.24
C ALA A 15 6.29 -3.44 4.81
N LYS A 16 5.94 -2.22 5.25
CA LYS A 16 6.90 -1.32 5.88
C LYS A 16 7.47 -1.90 7.16
N GLN A 17 6.62 -2.52 7.96
CA GLN A 17 7.07 -3.15 9.20
C GLN A 17 8.03 -4.29 8.92
N ARG A 18 7.74 -5.10 7.92
CA ARG A 18 8.61 -6.21 7.56
C ARG A 18 9.93 -5.70 6.99
N ALA A 19 9.89 -4.60 6.23
CA ALA A 19 11.11 -3.98 5.73
C ALA A 19 11.99 -3.51 6.90
N ALA A 20 11.38 -2.92 7.91
CA ALA A 20 12.10 -2.44 9.08
C ALA A 20 12.76 -3.58 9.87
N GLN A 21 12.12 -4.75 9.86
CA GLN A 21 12.63 -5.92 10.57
C GLN A 21 13.63 -6.71 9.75
N ALA A 22 13.69 -6.50 8.45
CA ALA A 22 14.59 -7.25 7.60
C ALA A 22 16.04 -6.87 7.86
N THR A 23 16.90 -7.86 7.97
CA THR A 23 18.33 -7.64 8.21
C THR A 23 19.10 -7.56 6.89
N GLU A 24 18.62 -8.21 5.85
CA GLU A 24 19.28 -8.20 4.55
C GLU A 24 18.78 -7.04 3.70
N PRO A 25 19.70 -6.25 3.09
CA PRO A 25 19.31 -5.09 2.29
C PRO A 25 18.43 -5.45 1.11
N SER A 26 18.67 -6.59 0.48
CA SER A 26 17.88 -7.00 -0.68
C SER A 26 16.43 -7.29 -0.30
N ILE A 27 16.23 -7.96 0.84
CA ILE A 27 14.89 -8.27 1.34
C ILE A 27 14.20 -7.00 1.79
N LYS A 28 14.91 -6.12 2.49
CA LYS A 28 14.38 -4.85 2.92
C LYS A 28 13.87 -4.04 1.73
N ARG A 29 14.67 -3.98 0.66
CA ARG A 29 14.30 -3.23 -0.53
C ARG A 29 13.08 -3.85 -1.22
N ALA A 30 12.98 -5.18 -1.22
CA ALA A 30 11.82 -5.85 -1.80
C ALA A 30 10.54 -5.47 -1.07
N TYR A 31 10.57 -5.46 0.26
CA TYR A 31 9.40 -5.06 1.05
C TYR A 31 9.07 -3.59 0.88
N GLU A 32 10.08 -2.75 0.74
CA GLU A 32 9.84 -1.33 0.48
C GLU A 32 9.11 -1.13 -0.84
N LYS A 33 9.49 -1.88 -1.86
CA LYS A 33 8.80 -1.82 -3.16
C LYS A 33 7.37 -2.31 -3.07
N VAL A 34 7.14 -3.37 -2.31
CA VAL A 34 5.79 -3.88 -2.08
C VAL A 34 4.94 -2.80 -1.40
N ALA A 35 5.50 -2.13 -0.39
CA ALA A 35 4.78 -1.06 0.30
C ALA A 35 4.43 0.07 -0.67
N GLU A 36 5.35 0.45 -1.53
CA GLU A 36 5.10 1.49 -2.52
C GLU A 36 3.96 1.11 -3.46
N HIS A 37 3.92 -0.14 -3.90
CA HIS A 37 2.86 -0.63 -4.77
C HIS A 37 1.49 -0.54 -4.08
N TRP A 38 1.42 -0.95 -2.83
CA TRP A 38 0.17 -0.87 -2.08
C TRP A 38 -0.28 0.56 -1.89
N MET A 39 0.66 1.47 -1.62
CA MET A 39 0.33 2.88 -1.47
C MET A 39 -0.16 3.47 -2.79
N LEU A 40 0.45 3.07 -3.91
CA LEU A 40 0.01 3.52 -5.22
C LEU A 40 -1.40 3.02 -5.52
N LEU A 41 -1.69 1.77 -5.19
CA LEU A 41 -3.03 1.22 -5.36
C LEU A 41 -4.06 1.99 -4.54
N ALA A 42 -3.71 2.33 -3.30
CA ALA A 42 -4.60 3.11 -2.45
C ALA A 42 -4.90 4.47 -3.06
N ARG A 43 -3.89 5.09 -3.68
CA ARG A 43 -4.07 6.38 -4.34
C ARG A 43 -4.99 6.25 -5.55
N LEU A 44 -4.81 5.20 -6.35
CA LEU A 44 -5.65 4.96 -7.51
C LEU A 44 -7.09 4.71 -7.10
N GLU A 45 -7.28 3.96 -6.01
CA GLU A 45 -8.63 3.72 -5.48
C GLU A 45 -9.31 5.04 -5.09
N SER A 46 -8.55 5.94 -4.48
CA SER A 46 -9.09 7.25 -4.10
C SER A 46 -9.50 8.06 -5.32
N LEU A 47 -8.71 8.01 -6.38
CA LEU A 47 -9.03 8.72 -7.62
C LEU A 47 -10.27 8.16 -8.30
N VAL A 48 -10.38 6.84 -8.33
CA VAL A 48 -11.54 6.17 -8.92
C VAL A 48 -12.80 6.50 -8.11
N ALA A 49 -12.69 6.50 -6.79
CA ALA A 49 -13.83 6.82 -5.94
C ALA A 49 -14.28 8.27 -6.15
N ALA A 50 -13.34 9.19 -6.31
CA ALA A 50 -13.65 10.58 -6.57
C ALA A 50 -14.38 10.74 -7.90
N ASP A 51 -13.94 10.03 -8.93
CA ASP A 51 -14.60 10.05 -10.24
C ASP A 51 -16.01 9.50 -10.14
N SER A 52 -16.21 8.44 -9.38
CA SER A 52 -17.52 7.83 -9.21
C SER A 52 -18.49 8.78 -8.51
N GLU A 53 -18.02 9.54 -7.56
CA GLU A 53 -18.84 10.48 -6.81
C GLU A 53 -19.29 11.64 -7.68
N ASP A 54 -18.47 12.03 -8.64
CA ASP A 54 -18.77 13.13 -9.53
C ASP A 54 -19.81 12.77 -10.58
N ALA A 55 -19.97 11.52 -10.82
CA ALA A 55 -20.97 11.04 -11.76
C ALA A 55 -22.34 11.01 -11.12
#